data_4fdc4fa2973652e9aa4156a42e6a1349
#
_entry.id   4fdc4fa2973652e9aa4156a42e6a1349
#
_cell.length_a   1.000
_cell.length_b   1.000
_cell.length_c   1.000
_cell.angle_alpha   90.00
_cell.angle_beta   90.00
_cell.angle_gamma   90.00
#
_symmetry.space_group_name_H-M   'P 1'
#
loop_
_entity.id
_entity.type
_entity.pdbx_description
1 polymer ?
#
loop_
_entity_poly.entity_id
_entity_poly.type
_entity_poly.pdbx_seq_one_letter_code
_entity_poly.pdbx_strand_id
1 'polypeptide(L)'
;MYVLVSLATAGFLLACIFLIVHGLKFDSKYSLFYLGGGIIFTPFYLYITLWNLPGLIPGKTLLSIIPGENGLIKSKKGIVPIKDIRNIDLVRNPLNLINDIVIETFNDKKFKIRTYNLIGDFRYQIIVDQYIYPHMTENAKKVWDRKINLENLRQQANYERQEPKVE
;
A
#
# COMPACT_ATOMS: atom_id res chain seq x y z
N MET A 1 -0.04 6.13 11.25
CA MET A 1 -0.52 4.73 11.22
C MET A 1 0.58 3.75 10.83
N TYR A 2 1.31 3.94 9.72
CA TYR A 2 2.38 3.04 9.27
C TYR A 2 3.49 2.81 10.33
N VAL A 3 4.04 3.86 10.92
CA VAL A 3 5.10 3.77 11.95
C VAL A 3 4.63 2.93 13.15
N LEU A 4 3.39 3.12 13.58
CA LEU A 4 2.81 2.38 14.69
C LEU A 4 2.68 0.88 14.38
N VAL A 5 2.25 0.53 13.16
CA VAL A 5 2.18 -0.88 12.71
C VAL A 5 3.58 -1.50 12.65
N SER A 6 4.58 -0.77 12.14
CA SER A 6 5.97 -1.24 12.08
C SER A 6 6.58 -1.44 13.47
N LEU A 7 6.31 -0.53 14.41
CA LEU A 7 6.74 -0.66 15.80
C LEU A 7 6.06 -1.85 16.49
N ALA A 8 4.76 -2.04 16.27
CA ALA A 8 4.02 -3.16 16.83
C ALA A 8 4.55 -4.50 16.33
N THR A 9 4.76 -4.65 15.01
CA THR A 9 5.30 -5.91 14.44
C THR A 9 6.71 -6.20 14.93
N ALA A 10 7.57 -5.18 15.06
CA ALA A 10 8.91 -5.33 15.64
C ALA A 10 8.84 -5.70 17.13
N GLY A 11 7.93 -5.09 17.89
CA GLY A 11 7.70 -5.43 19.30
C GLY A 11 7.24 -6.88 19.48
N PHE A 12 6.31 -7.36 18.66
CA PHE A 12 5.91 -8.77 18.68
C PHE A 12 7.05 -9.71 18.29
N LEU A 13 7.89 -9.34 17.34
CA LEU A 13 9.08 -10.14 16.98
C LEU A 13 10.04 -10.25 18.18
N LEU A 14 10.31 -9.16 18.88
CA LEU A 14 11.13 -9.17 20.09
C LEU A 14 10.51 -10.03 21.19
N ALA A 15 9.19 -9.96 21.38
CA ALA A 15 8.47 -10.79 22.33
C ALA A 15 8.61 -12.29 21.99
N CYS A 16 8.52 -12.68 20.69
CA CYS A 16 8.73 -14.05 20.26
C CYS A 16 10.16 -14.53 20.57
N ILE A 17 11.18 -13.71 20.31
CA ILE A 17 12.57 -14.01 20.64
C ILE A 17 12.73 -14.20 22.16
N PHE A 18 12.12 -13.31 22.95
CA PHE A 18 12.13 -13.43 24.41
C PHE A 18 11.49 -14.73 24.89
N LEU A 19 10.35 -15.14 24.29
CA LEU A 19 9.70 -16.41 24.62
C LEU A 19 10.60 -17.61 24.28
N ILE A 20 11.32 -17.59 23.16
CA ILE A 20 12.29 -18.67 22.82
C ILE A 20 13.39 -18.74 23.87
N VAL A 21 14.02 -17.60 24.18
CA VAL A 21 15.12 -17.56 25.17
C VAL A 21 14.67 -18.02 26.54
N HIS A 22 13.45 -17.62 26.96
CA HIS A 22 12.90 -18.02 28.25
C HIS A 22 12.49 -19.51 28.25
N GLY A 23 11.91 -20.00 27.15
CA GLY A 23 11.52 -21.39 26.98
C GLY A 23 12.72 -22.36 27.01
N LEU A 24 13.87 -21.93 26.47
CA LEU A 24 15.11 -22.74 26.44
C LEU A 24 15.73 -22.94 27.85
N LYS A 25 15.37 -22.15 28.84
CA LYS A 25 15.89 -22.34 30.21
C LYS A 25 15.26 -23.52 30.92
N PHE A 26 14.10 -24.00 30.48
CA PHE A 26 13.36 -25.12 31.09
C PHE A 26 13.13 -25.02 32.62
N ASP A 27 13.05 -23.79 33.13
CA ASP A 27 12.88 -23.47 34.56
C ASP A 27 11.41 -23.33 34.97
N SER A 28 10.48 -23.43 34.03
CA SER A 28 9.03 -23.29 34.22
C SER A 28 8.27 -24.47 33.62
N LYS A 29 7.16 -24.86 34.24
CA LYS A 29 6.21 -25.83 33.65
C LYS A 29 5.63 -25.42 32.30
N TYR A 30 5.74 -24.14 31.95
CA TYR A 30 5.27 -23.58 30.68
C TYR A 30 6.39 -23.41 29.62
N SER A 31 7.64 -23.85 29.93
CA SER A 31 8.79 -23.65 29.05
C SER A 31 8.57 -24.16 27.62
N LEU A 32 7.92 -25.34 27.48
CA LEU A 32 7.59 -25.90 26.17
C LEU A 32 6.58 -25.03 25.40
N PHE A 33 5.60 -24.44 26.09
CA PHE A 33 4.64 -23.51 25.43
C PHE A 33 5.32 -22.22 24.99
N TYR A 34 6.23 -21.67 25.79
CA TYR A 34 7.01 -20.50 25.42
C TYR A 34 7.89 -20.77 24.21
N LEU A 35 8.59 -21.90 24.21
CA LEU A 35 9.46 -22.33 23.13
C LEU A 35 8.65 -22.58 21.84
N GLY A 36 7.58 -23.38 21.91
CA GLY A 36 6.72 -23.69 20.78
C GLY A 36 6.06 -22.45 20.18
N GLY A 37 5.46 -21.60 21.02
CA GLY A 37 4.87 -20.34 20.59
C GLY A 37 5.89 -19.40 19.94
N GLY A 38 7.07 -19.24 20.58
CA GLY A 38 8.15 -18.43 20.02
C GLY A 38 8.62 -18.92 18.64
N ILE A 39 8.86 -20.23 18.49
CA ILE A 39 9.32 -20.82 17.22
C ILE A 39 8.27 -20.67 16.11
N ILE A 40 6.98 -20.89 16.43
CA ILE A 40 5.90 -20.83 15.41
C ILE A 40 5.67 -19.39 14.95
N PHE A 41 5.65 -18.40 15.85
CA PHE A 41 5.32 -17.03 15.51
C PHE A 41 6.51 -16.18 15.02
N THR A 42 7.75 -16.56 15.38
CA THR A 42 8.95 -15.82 14.93
C THR A 42 9.04 -15.69 13.40
N PRO A 43 8.92 -16.75 12.57
CA PRO A 43 9.01 -16.61 11.12
C PRO A 43 7.90 -15.70 10.55
N PHE A 44 6.71 -15.73 11.12
CA PHE A 44 5.60 -14.89 10.69
C PHE A 44 5.88 -13.39 10.97
N TYR A 45 6.25 -13.04 12.22
CA TYR A 45 6.55 -11.66 12.56
C TYR A 45 7.84 -11.16 11.91
N LEU A 46 8.85 -12.02 11.73
CA LEU A 46 10.06 -11.71 10.99
C LEU A 46 9.73 -11.36 9.53
N TYR A 47 8.90 -12.17 8.87
CA TYR A 47 8.45 -11.94 7.51
C TYR A 47 7.76 -10.59 7.37
N ILE A 48 6.76 -10.28 8.21
CA ILE A 48 6.02 -9.01 8.15
C ILE A 48 6.95 -7.83 8.44
N THR A 49 7.83 -7.95 9.45
CA THR A 49 8.76 -6.87 9.81
C THR A 49 9.72 -6.57 8.67
N LEU A 50 10.35 -7.58 8.06
CA LEU A 50 11.25 -7.40 6.91
C LEU A 50 10.55 -6.75 5.71
N TRP A 51 9.30 -7.14 5.44
CA TRP A 51 8.53 -6.54 4.35
C TRP A 51 8.14 -5.08 4.59
N ASN A 52 8.01 -4.66 5.84
CA ASN A 52 7.69 -3.29 6.21
C ASN A 52 8.93 -2.37 6.28
N LEU A 53 10.13 -2.90 6.56
CA LEU A 53 11.37 -2.12 6.68
C LEU A 53 11.61 -1.10 5.56
N PRO A 54 11.44 -1.44 4.26
CA PRO A 54 11.69 -0.48 3.19
C PRO A 54 10.79 0.75 3.22
N GLY A 55 9.65 0.70 3.92
CA GLY A 55 8.77 1.86 4.11
C GLY A 55 9.28 2.86 5.15
N LEU A 56 10.23 2.46 6.00
CA LEU A 56 10.83 3.35 7.01
C LEU A 56 11.95 4.24 6.43
N ILE A 57 12.37 4.01 5.17
CA ILE A 57 13.41 4.81 4.54
C ILE A 57 12.86 6.20 4.23
N PRO A 58 13.41 7.28 4.83
CA PRO A 58 12.96 8.64 4.58
C PRO A 58 13.15 9.02 3.10
N GLY A 59 12.22 9.83 2.57
CA GLY A 59 12.31 10.33 1.19
C GLY A 59 12.09 9.28 0.09
N LYS A 60 11.61 8.08 0.41
CA LYS A 60 11.35 7.04 -0.58
C LYS A 60 10.23 7.44 -1.54
N THR A 61 10.60 7.66 -2.79
CA THR A 61 9.63 7.88 -3.87
C THR A 61 9.02 6.56 -4.31
N LEU A 62 7.71 6.42 -4.18
CA LEU A 62 6.95 5.24 -4.61
C LEU A 62 6.65 5.28 -6.11
N LEU A 63 6.11 6.42 -6.52
CA LEU A 63 5.79 6.75 -7.91
C LEU A 63 5.90 8.26 -8.10
N SER A 64 6.08 8.68 -9.33
CA SER A 64 6.04 10.08 -9.76
C SER A 64 4.97 10.22 -10.82
N ILE A 65 4.03 11.14 -10.63
CA ILE A 65 2.97 11.44 -11.58
C ILE A 65 3.36 12.72 -12.29
N ILE A 66 3.39 12.67 -13.61
CA ILE A 66 3.57 13.83 -14.48
C ILE A 66 2.21 14.04 -15.15
N PRO A 67 1.40 15.01 -14.71
CA PRO A 67 0.10 15.28 -15.30
C PRO A 67 0.24 15.93 -16.69
N GLY A 68 -0.81 15.93 -17.49
CA GLY A 68 -0.88 16.56 -18.78
C GLY A 68 -1.37 15.62 -19.88
N GLU A 69 -1.54 16.12 -21.10
CA GLU A 69 -2.04 15.35 -22.25
C GLU A 69 -1.17 14.12 -22.55
N ASN A 70 0.15 14.23 -22.39
CA ASN A 70 1.11 13.11 -22.47
C ASN A 70 1.56 12.66 -21.07
N GLY A 71 0.64 12.73 -20.11
CA GLY A 71 0.92 12.40 -18.72
C GLY A 71 1.43 10.98 -18.53
N LEU A 72 2.33 10.81 -17.57
CA LEU A 72 3.03 9.56 -17.32
C LEU A 72 3.05 9.26 -15.82
N ILE A 73 2.91 7.99 -15.47
CA ILE A 73 3.20 7.47 -14.14
C ILE A 73 4.55 6.75 -14.20
N LYS A 74 5.55 7.26 -13.49
CA LYS A 74 6.87 6.64 -13.38
C LYS A 74 6.99 5.92 -12.05
N SER A 75 7.46 4.69 -12.08
CA SER A 75 7.75 3.88 -10.90
C SER A 75 9.00 3.04 -11.12
N LYS A 76 9.48 2.37 -10.07
CA LYS A 76 10.58 1.38 -10.22
C LYS A 76 10.22 0.20 -11.13
N LYS A 77 8.92 -0.04 -11.40
CA LYS A 77 8.43 -1.13 -12.25
C LYS A 77 8.28 -0.74 -13.71
N GLY A 78 8.45 0.53 -14.03
CA GLY A 78 8.35 1.04 -15.39
C GLY A 78 7.61 2.36 -15.46
N ILE A 79 7.35 2.77 -16.70
CA ILE A 79 6.64 4.00 -17.05
C ILE A 79 5.32 3.58 -17.71
N VAL A 80 4.23 4.21 -17.29
CA VAL A 80 2.88 3.97 -17.81
C VAL A 80 2.30 5.30 -18.27
N PRO A 81 1.95 5.45 -19.57
CA PRO A 81 1.19 6.61 -20.04
C PRO A 81 -0.20 6.62 -19.41
N ILE A 82 -0.68 7.79 -18.98
CA ILE A 82 -1.99 7.88 -18.33
C ILE A 82 -3.12 7.47 -19.28
N LYS A 83 -3.01 7.79 -20.57
CA LYS A 83 -4.00 7.38 -21.60
C LYS A 83 -4.06 5.86 -21.82
N ASP A 84 -3.02 5.12 -21.47
CA ASP A 84 -3.02 3.67 -21.62
C ASP A 84 -3.67 2.96 -20.43
N ILE A 85 -4.00 3.69 -19.38
CA ILE A 85 -4.60 3.13 -18.17
C ILE A 85 -6.06 2.75 -18.47
N ARG A 86 -6.38 1.47 -18.31
CA ARG A 86 -7.75 0.94 -18.34
C ARG A 86 -8.36 0.96 -16.94
N ASN A 87 -7.54 0.62 -15.94
CA ASN A 87 -7.97 0.51 -14.56
C ASN A 87 -6.82 0.78 -13.60
N ILE A 88 -7.13 1.39 -12.45
CA ILE A 88 -6.19 1.61 -11.37
C ILE A 88 -6.86 1.31 -10.04
N ASP A 89 -6.22 0.50 -9.22
CA ASP A 89 -6.77 0.02 -7.94
C ASP A 89 -5.73 0.04 -6.83
N LEU A 90 -6.21 0.19 -5.60
CA LEU A 90 -5.44 -0.07 -4.39
C LEU A 90 -5.85 -1.43 -3.83
N VAL A 91 -4.99 -2.42 -3.99
CA VAL A 91 -5.28 -3.82 -3.63
C VAL A 91 -4.45 -4.22 -2.44
N ARG A 92 -5.11 -4.71 -1.38
CA ARG A 92 -4.42 -5.23 -0.21
C ARG A 92 -3.90 -6.64 -0.49
N ASN A 93 -2.61 -6.85 -0.27
CA ASN A 93 -2.01 -8.16 -0.37
C ASN A 93 -2.30 -8.95 0.91
N PRO A 94 -2.97 -10.13 0.83
CA PRO A 94 -3.37 -10.89 2.01
C PRO A 94 -2.19 -11.49 2.78
N LEU A 95 -1.04 -11.71 2.12
CA LEU A 95 0.13 -12.36 2.75
C LEU A 95 0.94 -11.40 3.61
N ASN A 96 1.15 -10.17 3.15
CA ASN A 96 1.99 -9.19 3.85
C ASN A 96 1.23 -7.97 4.37
N LEU A 97 -0.09 -7.93 4.15
CA LEU A 97 -1.01 -6.86 4.56
C LEU A 97 -0.63 -5.46 4.04
N ILE A 98 0.22 -5.42 3.00
CA ILE A 98 0.63 -4.17 2.36
C ILE A 98 -0.31 -3.88 1.19
N ASN A 99 -0.72 -2.62 1.07
CA ASN A 99 -1.48 -2.16 -0.09
C ASN A 99 -0.53 -1.97 -1.27
N ASP A 100 -0.95 -2.45 -2.44
CA ASP A 100 -0.25 -2.26 -3.70
C ASP A 100 -1.15 -1.47 -4.66
N ILE A 101 -0.59 -0.47 -5.35
CA ILE A 101 -1.28 0.18 -6.47
C ILE A 101 -1.11 -0.74 -7.68
N VAL A 102 -2.23 -1.19 -8.23
CA VAL A 102 -2.28 -2.03 -9.42
C VAL A 102 -2.82 -1.20 -10.58
N ILE A 103 -2.01 -1.03 -11.62
CA ILE A 103 -2.39 -0.33 -12.84
C ILE A 103 -2.54 -1.38 -13.93
N GLU A 104 -3.71 -1.44 -14.55
CA GLU A 104 -3.99 -2.27 -15.72
C GLU A 104 -4.11 -1.38 -16.95
N THR A 105 -3.42 -1.74 -18.00
CA THR A 105 -3.44 -1.01 -19.27
C THR A 105 -4.37 -1.66 -20.30
N PHE A 106 -4.76 -0.93 -21.33
CA PHE A 106 -5.53 -1.47 -22.45
C PHE A 106 -4.79 -2.60 -23.19
N ASN A 107 -3.46 -2.67 -23.09
CA ASN A 107 -2.64 -3.73 -23.65
C ASN A 107 -2.48 -4.93 -22.69
N ASP A 108 -3.38 -5.09 -21.72
CA ASP A 108 -3.41 -6.14 -20.71
C ASP A 108 -2.14 -6.27 -19.86
N LYS A 109 -1.25 -5.26 -19.88
CA LYS A 109 -0.11 -5.20 -18.97
C LYS A 109 -0.57 -4.74 -17.59
N LYS A 110 -0.03 -5.41 -16.55
CA LYS A 110 -0.28 -5.07 -15.15
C LYS A 110 1.00 -4.58 -14.49
N PHE A 111 0.93 -3.38 -13.91
CA PHE A 111 2.00 -2.78 -13.11
C PHE A 111 1.60 -2.76 -11.65
N LYS A 112 2.38 -3.45 -10.82
CA LYS A 112 2.12 -3.53 -9.39
C LYS A 112 3.17 -2.72 -8.64
N ILE A 113 2.73 -1.61 -8.02
CA ILE A 113 3.56 -0.67 -7.28
C ILE A 113 3.28 -0.85 -5.79
N ARG A 114 4.27 -1.29 -5.03
CA ARG A 114 4.13 -1.49 -3.60
C ARG A 114 4.14 -0.16 -2.86
N THR A 115 3.12 0.09 -2.05
CA THR A 115 2.99 1.34 -1.30
C THR A 115 3.64 1.31 0.07
N TYR A 116 3.95 0.11 0.60
CA TYR A 116 4.41 -0.09 1.98
C TYR A 116 3.46 0.54 3.02
N ASN A 117 2.16 0.61 2.70
CA ASN A 117 1.13 1.29 3.49
C ASN A 117 1.42 2.77 3.80
N LEU A 118 2.30 3.43 3.03
CA LEU A 118 2.59 4.87 3.14
C LEU A 118 1.45 5.73 2.60
N ILE A 119 0.59 5.15 1.78
CA ILE A 119 -0.58 5.81 1.19
C ILE A 119 -1.82 5.10 1.72
N GLY A 120 -2.68 5.82 2.42
CA GLY A 120 -4.00 5.33 2.84
C GLY A 120 -5.04 5.47 1.73
N ASP A 121 -6.18 4.79 1.87
CA ASP A 121 -7.23 4.71 0.84
C ASP A 121 -7.72 6.09 0.36
N PHE A 122 -8.05 6.99 1.28
CA PHE A 122 -8.50 8.35 0.93
C PHE A 122 -7.44 9.13 0.17
N ARG A 123 -6.20 9.09 0.67
CA ARG A 123 -5.10 9.82 0.03
C ARG A 123 -4.80 9.26 -1.36
N TYR A 124 -4.88 7.95 -1.53
CA TYR A 124 -4.76 7.30 -2.82
C TYR A 124 -5.86 7.77 -3.78
N GLN A 125 -7.13 7.76 -3.33
CA GLN A 125 -8.26 8.19 -4.15
C GLN A 125 -8.13 9.65 -4.58
N ILE A 126 -7.73 10.54 -3.66
CA ILE A 126 -7.50 11.96 -3.95
C ILE A 126 -6.38 12.13 -4.98
N ILE A 127 -5.25 11.43 -4.82
CA ILE A 127 -4.12 11.53 -5.76
C ILE A 127 -4.55 11.07 -7.16
N VAL A 128 -5.27 9.96 -7.27
CA VAL A 128 -5.73 9.46 -8.56
C VAL A 128 -6.74 10.42 -9.17
N ASP A 129 -7.71 10.88 -8.40
CA ASP A 129 -8.78 11.76 -8.87
C ASP A 129 -8.26 13.14 -9.30
N GLN A 130 -7.30 13.68 -8.59
CA GLN A 130 -6.75 15.02 -8.86
C GLN A 130 -5.71 15.04 -9.99
N TYR A 131 -4.83 14.04 -10.06
CA TYR A 131 -3.66 14.10 -10.94
C TYR A 131 -3.70 13.12 -12.12
N ILE A 132 -4.49 12.06 -12.04
CA ILE A 132 -4.53 11.01 -13.06
C ILE A 132 -5.85 11.06 -13.83
N TYR A 133 -6.97 11.09 -13.11
CA TYR A 133 -8.32 11.08 -13.67
C TYR A 133 -8.54 12.12 -14.79
N PRO A 134 -8.14 13.40 -14.67
CA PRO A 134 -8.39 14.39 -15.73
C PRO A 134 -7.78 14.00 -17.08
N HIS A 135 -6.70 13.25 -17.07
CA HIS A 135 -5.92 12.84 -18.25
C HIS A 135 -6.19 11.41 -18.72
N MET A 136 -7.12 10.71 -18.07
CA MET A 136 -7.57 9.37 -18.47
C MET A 136 -8.47 9.44 -19.71
N THR A 137 -8.56 8.31 -20.42
CA THR A 137 -9.59 8.13 -21.47
C THR A 137 -10.98 8.08 -20.85
N GLU A 138 -12.01 8.42 -21.61
CA GLU A 138 -13.41 8.40 -21.16
C GLU A 138 -13.85 7.01 -20.63
N ASN A 139 -13.35 5.94 -21.22
CA ASN A 139 -13.62 4.59 -20.74
C ASN A 139 -13.00 4.32 -19.36
N ALA A 140 -11.77 4.77 -19.12
CA ALA A 140 -11.09 4.63 -17.84
C ALA A 140 -11.75 5.52 -16.77
N LYS A 141 -12.19 6.75 -17.13
CA LYS A 141 -12.96 7.64 -16.25
C LYS A 141 -14.24 6.98 -15.76
N LYS A 142 -15.01 6.36 -16.65
CA LYS A 142 -16.24 5.62 -16.29
C LYS A 142 -15.97 4.47 -15.33
N VAL A 143 -14.82 3.77 -15.48
CA VAL A 143 -14.42 2.71 -14.55
C VAL A 143 -14.09 3.29 -13.17
N TRP A 144 -13.36 4.40 -13.14
CA TRP A 144 -13.00 5.09 -11.91
C TRP A 144 -14.23 5.64 -11.17
N ASP A 145 -15.13 6.31 -11.88
CA ASP A 145 -16.33 6.93 -11.30
C ASP A 145 -17.28 5.92 -10.61
N ARG A 146 -17.27 4.65 -11.07
CA ARG A 146 -18.04 3.58 -10.41
C ARG A 146 -17.42 3.11 -9.09
N LYS A 147 -16.16 3.41 -8.85
CA LYS A 147 -15.39 2.94 -7.68
C LYS A 147 -15.25 3.99 -6.60
N ILE A 148 -15.13 5.24 -7.02
CA ILE A 148 -14.91 6.35 -6.10
C ILE A 148 -16.21 6.76 -5.44
N ASN A 149 -16.16 6.97 -4.12
CA ASN A 149 -17.26 7.59 -3.38
C ASN A 149 -16.88 9.04 -3.04
N LEU A 150 -17.25 9.96 -3.91
CA LEU A 150 -16.93 11.39 -3.77
C LEU A 150 -17.57 12.00 -2.52
N GLU A 151 -18.77 11.56 -2.13
CA GLU A 151 -19.42 12.06 -0.92
C GLU A 151 -18.65 11.67 0.34
N ASN A 152 -18.17 10.43 0.41
CA ASN A 152 -17.32 9.97 1.51
C ASN A 152 -15.99 10.73 1.55
N LEU A 153 -15.39 11.02 0.40
CA LEU A 153 -14.16 11.84 0.31
C LEU A 153 -14.41 13.29 0.75
N ARG A 154 -15.55 13.86 0.43
CA ARG A 154 -15.95 15.20 0.89
C ARG A 154 -16.10 15.23 2.40
N GLN A 155 -16.80 14.26 2.99
CA GLN A 155 -17.06 14.22 4.43
C GLN A 155 -15.81 13.91 5.26
N GLN A 156 -14.96 12.99 4.82
CA GLN A 156 -13.82 12.51 5.61
C GLN A 156 -12.50 13.20 5.30
N ALA A 157 -12.32 13.68 4.09
CA ALA A 157 -11.07 14.30 3.63
C ALA A 157 -11.24 15.75 3.16
N ASN A 158 -12.45 16.31 3.25
CA ASN A 158 -12.80 17.67 2.76
C ASN A 158 -12.34 17.88 1.31
N TYR A 159 -12.50 16.84 0.47
CA TYR A 159 -12.08 16.83 -0.91
C TYR A 159 -13.28 17.07 -1.84
N GLU A 160 -13.13 18.00 -2.77
CA GLU A 160 -14.07 18.24 -3.87
C GLU A 160 -13.33 18.09 -5.20
N ARG A 161 -13.90 17.30 -6.11
CA ARG A 161 -13.35 17.15 -7.46
C ARG A 161 -13.40 18.50 -8.18
N GLN A 162 -12.26 18.96 -8.66
CA GLN A 162 -12.21 20.12 -9.53
C GLN A 162 -12.65 19.69 -10.94
N GLU A 163 -13.73 20.26 -11.42
CA GLU A 163 -14.09 20.13 -12.84
C GLU A 163 -12.97 20.74 -13.69
N PRO A 164 -12.54 20.06 -14.77
CA PRO A 164 -11.57 20.64 -15.67
C PRO A 164 -12.16 21.96 -16.22
N LYS A 165 -11.46 23.09 -15.98
CA LYS A 165 -11.79 24.33 -16.63
C LYS A 165 -11.68 24.06 -18.13
N VAL A 166 -12.81 24.08 -18.82
CA VAL A 166 -12.87 24.09 -20.30
C VAL A 166 -12.37 25.47 -20.68
N GLU A 167 -11.13 25.58 -21.15
CA GLU A 167 -10.60 26.73 -21.88
C GLU A 167 -11.03 26.64 -23.33
#